data_0ba0b385e932b1d854cf380c63a2c38e
#
_entry.id   0ba0b385e932b1d854cf380c63a2c38e
#
_cell.length_a   1.000
_cell.length_b   1.000
_cell.length_c   1.000
_cell.angle_alpha   90.00
_cell.angle_beta   90.00
_cell.angle_gamma   90.00
#
_symmetry.space_group_name_H-M   'P 1'
#
loop_
_entity.id
_entity.type
_entity.pdbx_description
1 polymer ?
#
loop_
_entity_poly.entity_id
_entity_poly.type
_entity_poly.pdbx_seq_one_letter_code
_entity_poly.pdbx_strand_id
1 'polypeptide(L)'
;MMSDAQVITIIICFHFNTYRNFKHYYLSCVCGQWKHLFPRRFSCNRFVEVMSRYFVAMTMFLKLDCFGECTGISFVDSTSIPVIHNKRQFNMKVFKDVVTKGKSTMGWYVRFKLHLLCNEKGELVNFVLTRANVDDRNEDVIATLTDKAFGNL
;
A
#
# COMPACT_ATOMS: atom_id res chain seq x y z
N MET A 1 -6.41 -8.63 -25.44
CA MET A 1 -6.43 -8.57 -23.97
C MET A 1 -5.25 -7.69 -23.54
N MET A 2 -5.34 -6.93 -22.48
CA MET A 2 -4.19 -6.17 -21.95
C MET A 2 -3.12 -7.14 -21.47
N SER A 3 -1.84 -6.80 -21.63
CA SER A 3 -0.74 -7.54 -21.06
C SER A 3 -0.57 -7.22 -19.56
N ASP A 4 0.10 -8.09 -18.83
CA ASP A 4 0.38 -7.92 -17.41
C ASP A 4 1.18 -6.64 -17.15
N ALA A 5 2.20 -6.38 -17.98
CA ALA A 5 2.98 -5.15 -17.93
C ALA A 5 2.10 -3.88 -18.07
N GLN A 6 1.13 -3.89 -18.99
CA GLN A 6 0.20 -2.77 -19.17
C GLN A 6 -0.68 -2.55 -17.93
N VAL A 7 -1.16 -3.64 -17.30
CA VAL A 7 -1.98 -3.54 -16.09
C VAL A 7 -1.15 -2.97 -14.92
N ILE A 8 0.05 -3.50 -14.69
CA ILE A 8 0.96 -3.04 -13.64
C ILE A 8 1.35 -1.58 -13.88
N THR A 9 1.68 -1.18 -15.11
CA THR A 9 2.00 0.20 -15.46
C THR A 9 0.86 1.15 -15.09
N ILE A 10 -0.39 0.81 -15.41
CA ILE A 10 -1.55 1.65 -15.07
C ILE A 10 -1.71 1.78 -13.55
N ILE A 11 -1.51 0.70 -12.80
CA ILE A 11 -1.60 0.72 -11.32
C ILE A 11 -0.52 1.64 -10.74
N ILE A 12 0.73 1.49 -11.16
CA ILE A 12 1.85 2.31 -10.68
C ILE A 12 1.65 3.78 -11.05
N CYS A 13 1.31 4.06 -12.30
CA CYS A 13 1.10 5.43 -12.79
C CYS A 13 -0.04 6.16 -12.06
N PHE A 14 -1.03 5.45 -11.53
CA PHE A 14 -2.06 6.08 -10.70
C PHE A 14 -1.46 6.77 -9.47
N HIS A 15 -0.47 6.17 -8.83
CA HIS A 15 0.16 6.71 -7.62
C HIS A 15 1.13 7.86 -7.90
N PHE A 16 1.66 7.97 -9.11
CA PHE A 16 2.48 9.11 -9.54
C PHE A 16 1.66 10.32 -10.01
N ASN A 17 0.37 10.13 -10.22
CA ASN A 17 -0.53 11.19 -10.65
C ASN A 17 -1.23 11.88 -9.48
N THR A 18 -1.77 13.06 -9.72
CA THR A 18 -2.50 13.87 -8.72
C THR A 18 -3.98 13.49 -8.55
N TYR A 19 -4.42 12.42 -9.21
CA TYR A 19 -5.82 11.98 -9.14
C TYR A 19 -6.16 11.35 -7.80
N ARG A 20 -7.19 11.86 -7.13
CA ARG A 20 -7.70 11.30 -5.86
C ARG A 20 -8.58 10.06 -6.03
N ASN A 21 -9.08 9.81 -7.24
CA ASN A 21 -10.03 8.75 -7.52
C ASN A 21 -9.57 7.94 -8.73
N PHE A 22 -9.43 6.63 -8.55
CA PHE A 22 -8.97 5.72 -9.60
C PHE A 22 -9.88 5.74 -10.83
N LYS A 23 -11.20 5.78 -10.65
CA LYS A 23 -12.15 5.83 -11.78
C LYS A 23 -11.93 7.09 -12.63
N HIS A 24 -11.72 8.24 -12.01
CA HIS A 24 -11.45 9.49 -12.74
C HIS A 24 -10.11 9.40 -13.48
N TYR A 25 -9.06 8.94 -12.82
CA TYR A 25 -7.78 8.69 -13.48
C TYR A 25 -7.94 7.76 -14.69
N TYR A 26 -8.57 6.60 -14.49
CA TYR A 26 -8.72 5.59 -15.54
C TYR A 26 -9.48 6.13 -16.77
N LEU A 27 -10.57 6.85 -16.56
CA LEU A 27 -11.36 7.42 -17.64
C LEU A 27 -10.64 8.58 -18.35
N SER A 28 -9.97 9.44 -17.61
CA SER A 28 -9.30 10.63 -18.18
C SER A 28 -7.97 10.28 -18.85
N CYS A 29 -7.12 9.54 -18.15
CA CYS A 29 -5.78 9.19 -18.67
C CYS A 29 -5.83 7.95 -19.56
N VAL A 30 -6.26 6.80 -19.04
CA VAL A 30 -6.14 5.51 -19.74
C VAL A 30 -7.12 5.44 -20.93
N CYS A 31 -8.36 5.86 -20.72
CA CYS A 31 -9.38 5.86 -21.78
C CYS A 31 -9.34 7.10 -22.67
N GLY A 32 -8.82 8.21 -22.17
CA GLY A 32 -8.67 9.48 -22.87
C GLY A 32 -7.30 9.66 -23.49
N GLN A 33 -6.39 10.26 -22.73
CA GLN A 33 -5.07 10.70 -23.21
C GLN A 33 -4.20 9.54 -23.72
N TRP A 34 -4.19 8.40 -23.02
CA TRP A 34 -3.36 7.23 -23.34
C TRP A 34 -4.08 6.17 -24.15
N LYS A 35 -5.21 6.52 -24.75
CA LYS A 35 -6.02 5.58 -25.56
C LYS A 35 -5.20 4.84 -26.62
N HIS A 36 -4.23 5.51 -27.21
CA HIS A 36 -3.33 4.96 -28.24
C HIS A 36 -2.32 3.94 -27.67
N LEU A 37 -1.90 4.09 -26.40
CA LEU A 37 -1.00 3.17 -25.71
C LEU A 37 -1.71 1.89 -25.24
N PHE A 38 -3.01 2.00 -24.95
CA PHE A 38 -3.83 0.91 -24.43
C PHE A 38 -5.05 0.62 -25.33
N PRO A 39 -4.86 0.16 -26.58
CA PRO A 39 -5.96 -0.02 -27.54
C PRO A 39 -6.96 -1.11 -27.10
N ARG A 40 -6.50 -2.13 -26.39
CA ARG A 40 -7.32 -3.28 -25.92
C ARG A 40 -7.62 -3.21 -24.41
N ARG A 41 -7.93 -2.02 -23.90
CA ARG A 41 -8.18 -1.79 -22.48
C ARG A 41 -9.48 -2.42 -22.00
N PHE A 42 -9.52 -2.76 -20.72
CA PHE A 42 -10.73 -3.19 -20.02
C PHE A 42 -11.68 -2.02 -19.76
N SER A 43 -12.93 -2.31 -19.40
CA SER A 43 -13.78 -1.34 -18.71
C SER A 43 -13.20 -1.05 -17.32
N CYS A 44 -13.49 0.11 -16.75
CA CYS A 44 -12.97 0.47 -15.42
C CYS A 44 -13.34 -0.57 -14.35
N ASN A 45 -14.56 -1.07 -14.34
CA ASN A 45 -15.00 -2.10 -13.38
C ASN A 45 -14.21 -3.39 -13.57
N ARG A 46 -14.06 -3.83 -14.82
CA ARG A 46 -13.28 -5.04 -15.12
C ARG A 46 -11.80 -4.87 -14.76
N PHE A 47 -11.25 -3.68 -14.94
CA PHE A 47 -9.88 -3.41 -14.54
C PHE A 47 -9.70 -3.57 -13.03
N VAL A 48 -10.61 -3.02 -12.21
CA VAL A 48 -10.57 -3.15 -10.74
C VAL A 48 -10.65 -4.61 -10.28
N GLU A 49 -11.48 -5.43 -10.94
CA GLU A 49 -11.54 -6.87 -10.66
C GLU A 49 -10.21 -7.58 -10.96
N VAL A 50 -9.61 -7.24 -12.10
CA VAL A 50 -8.34 -7.83 -12.56
C VAL A 50 -7.16 -7.37 -11.68
N MET A 51 -7.19 -6.13 -11.19
CA MET A 51 -6.13 -5.50 -10.40
C MET A 51 -5.73 -6.33 -9.16
N SER A 52 -6.70 -6.98 -8.50
CA SER A 52 -6.44 -7.82 -7.33
C SER A 52 -5.50 -9.00 -7.60
N ARG A 53 -5.45 -9.51 -8.84
CA ARG A 53 -4.59 -10.63 -9.23
C ARG A 53 -3.11 -10.27 -9.26
N TYR A 54 -2.81 -8.97 -9.45
CA TYR A 54 -1.43 -8.47 -9.52
C TYR A 54 -0.85 -8.10 -8.16
N PHE A 55 -1.66 -8.17 -7.10
CA PHE A 55 -1.21 -7.83 -5.74
C PHE A 55 0.00 -8.67 -5.32
N VAL A 56 -0.06 -9.98 -5.52
CA VAL A 56 1.04 -10.89 -5.14
C VAL A 56 2.31 -10.58 -5.95
N ALA A 57 2.17 -10.44 -7.27
CA ALA A 57 3.32 -10.13 -8.15
C ALA A 57 3.96 -8.78 -7.78
N MET A 58 3.17 -7.74 -7.53
CA MET A 58 3.66 -6.43 -7.10
C MET A 58 4.33 -6.48 -5.72
N THR A 59 3.78 -7.28 -4.79
CA THR A 59 4.39 -7.46 -3.46
C THR A 59 5.72 -8.21 -3.56
N MET A 60 5.81 -9.22 -4.42
CA MET A 60 7.07 -9.92 -4.67
C MET A 60 8.11 -9.00 -5.31
N PHE A 61 7.74 -8.24 -6.33
CA PHE A 61 8.62 -7.26 -6.95
C PHE A 61 9.14 -6.23 -5.91
N LEU A 62 8.25 -5.70 -5.07
CA LEU A 62 8.65 -4.79 -4.01
C LEU A 62 9.68 -5.41 -3.07
N LYS A 63 9.48 -6.67 -2.66
CA LYS A 63 10.36 -7.36 -1.71
C LYS A 63 11.67 -7.84 -2.30
N LEU A 64 11.70 -8.18 -3.58
CA LEU A 64 12.88 -8.76 -4.23
C LEU A 64 13.77 -7.69 -4.88
N ASP A 65 13.14 -6.64 -5.45
CA ASP A 65 13.87 -5.70 -6.31
C ASP A 65 13.90 -4.26 -5.75
N CYS A 66 12.97 -3.91 -4.83
CA CYS A 66 12.82 -2.52 -4.40
C CYS A 66 13.27 -2.27 -2.95
N PHE A 67 13.57 -3.31 -2.18
CA PHE A 67 14.07 -3.13 -0.83
C PHE A 67 15.56 -2.77 -0.85
N GLY A 68 15.90 -1.74 -0.05
CA GLY A 68 17.29 -1.38 0.21
C GLY A 68 17.96 -2.32 1.19
N GLU A 69 19.28 -2.27 1.23
CA GLU A 69 20.08 -3.02 2.19
C GLU A 69 20.22 -2.26 3.51
N CYS A 70 20.40 -2.99 4.60
CA CYS A 70 20.72 -2.40 5.89
C CYS A 70 22.20 -1.96 5.89
N THR A 71 22.44 -0.68 6.11
CA THR A 71 23.77 -0.06 6.05
C THR A 71 24.36 0.22 7.45
N GLY A 72 23.69 -0.27 8.50
CA GLY A 72 24.09 -0.11 9.90
C GLY A 72 23.25 0.89 10.68
N ILE A 73 22.71 1.92 10.02
CA ILE A 73 21.77 2.88 10.63
C ILE A 73 20.42 2.74 9.95
N SER A 74 19.39 2.48 10.75
CA SER A 74 18.02 2.36 10.23
C SER A 74 17.06 3.21 11.07
N PHE A 75 16.06 3.76 10.41
CA PHE A 75 15.03 4.58 11.01
C PHE A 75 13.70 3.85 10.94
N VAL A 76 13.01 3.79 12.08
CA VAL A 76 11.66 3.25 12.18
C VAL A 76 10.68 4.41 12.27
N ASP A 77 9.70 4.43 11.40
CA ASP A 77 8.59 5.38 11.44
C ASP A 77 7.27 4.68 11.21
N SER A 78 6.18 5.29 11.60
CA SER A 78 4.85 4.73 11.37
C SER A 78 3.87 5.77 10.84
N THR A 79 3.05 5.34 9.91
CA THR A 79 1.97 6.17 9.37
C THR A 79 0.63 5.46 9.40
N SER A 80 -0.45 6.22 9.54
CA SER A 80 -1.79 5.64 9.56
C SER A 80 -2.41 5.65 8.17
N ILE A 81 -2.92 4.50 7.75
CA ILE A 81 -3.67 4.34 6.49
C ILE A 81 -5.16 4.39 6.80
N PRO A 82 -5.88 5.47 6.46
CA PRO A 82 -7.31 5.58 6.71
C PRO A 82 -8.08 4.58 5.82
N VAL A 83 -8.96 3.80 6.43
CA VAL A 83 -9.77 2.79 5.73
C VAL A 83 -11.17 3.31 5.47
N ILE A 84 -11.79 3.91 6.48
CA ILE A 84 -13.16 4.40 6.42
C ILE A 84 -13.36 5.57 7.37
N HIS A 85 -14.28 6.45 7.00
CA HIS A 85 -14.69 7.55 7.89
C HIS A 85 -15.49 6.99 9.07
N ASN A 86 -15.24 7.50 10.29
CA ASN A 86 -15.84 7.01 11.54
C ASN A 86 -17.37 6.87 11.51
N LYS A 87 -18.07 7.80 10.83
CA LYS A 87 -19.54 7.74 10.68
C LYS A 87 -20.04 6.52 9.91
N ARG A 88 -19.20 5.88 9.11
CA ARG A 88 -19.53 4.72 8.28
C ARG A 88 -19.02 3.39 8.83
N GLN A 89 -18.41 3.38 10.01
CA GLN A 89 -17.77 2.18 10.59
C GLN A 89 -18.74 1.01 10.76
N PHE A 90 -20.00 1.27 11.11
CA PHE A 90 -21.03 0.23 11.31
C PHE A 90 -21.50 -0.42 10.00
N ASN A 91 -21.31 0.26 8.87
CA ASN A 91 -21.67 -0.22 7.54
C ASN A 91 -20.52 -0.89 6.81
N MET A 92 -19.36 -1.04 7.48
CA MET A 92 -18.18 -1.65 6.89
C MET A 92 -18.32 -3.16 6.80
N LYS A 93 -18.29 -3.70 5.58
CA LYS A 93 -18.37 -5.14 5.32
C LYS A 93 -16.99 -5.76 5.05
N VAL A 94 -16.10 -5.02 4.41
CA VAL A 94 -14.85 -5.56 3.84
C VAL A 94 -13.77 -5.81 4.89
N PHE A 95 -13.64 -4.92 5.88
CA PHE A 95 -12.55 -5.00 6.87
C PHE A 95 -13.07 -5.17 8.31
N LYS A 96 -14.31 -5.68 8.47
CA LYS A 96 -15.01 -5.73 9.77
C LYS A 96 -14.19 -6.44 10.86
N ASP A 97 -13.52 -7.53 10.50
CA ASP A 97 -12.81 -8.40 11.45
C ASP A 97 -11.30 -8.11 11.52
N VAL A 98 -10.80 -7.26 10.62
CA VAL A 98 -9.36 -6.97 10.48
C VAL A 98 -8.98 -5.62 11.05
N VAL A 99 -9.87 -4.63 10.97
CA VAL A 99 -9.60 -3.27 11.41
C VAL A 99 -10.18 -3.01 12.79
N THR A 100 -9.39 -2.42 13.66
CA THR A 100 -9.82 -1.99 15.00
C THR A 100 -9.92 -0.48 15.08
N LYS A 101 -10.75 0.00 16.02
CA LYS A 101 -10.75 1.41 16.38
C LYS A 101 -9.46 1.75 17.12
N GLY A 102 -8.80 2.80 16.68
CA GLY A 102 -7.74 3.46 17.41
C GLY A 102 -8.20 4.84 17.92
N LYS A 103 -7.55 5.33 18.95
CA LYS A 103 -7.73 6.67 19.49
C LYS A 103 -6.43 7.46 19.35
N SER A 104 -6.50 8.65 18.81
CA SER A 104 -5.39 9.62 18.80
C SER A 104 -5.80 10.89 19.48
N THR A 105 -4.89 11.84 19.62
CA THR A 105 -5.16 13.20 20.10
C THR A 105 -6.26 13.90 19.30
N MET A 106 -6.45 13.51 18.03
CA MET A 106 -7.48 14.06 17.12
C MET A 106 -8.80 13.27 17.14
N GLY A 107 -8.96 12.28 18.03
CA GLY A 107 -10.19 11.51 18.19
C GLY A 107 -10.12 10.05 17.74
N TRP A 108 -11.30 9.43 17.60
CA TRP A 108 -11.41 8.02 17.18
C TRP A 108 -11.29 7.88 15.67
N TYR A 109 -10.63 6.81 15.22
CA TYR A 109 -10.46 6.49 13.81
C TYR A 109 -10.49 4.99 13.54
N VAL A 110 -10.79 4.64 12.29
CA VAL A 110 -10.73 3.26 11.76
C VAL A 110 -9.66 3.23 10.69
N ARG A 111 -8.48 2.70 11.03
CA ARG A 111 -7.28 2.74 10.18
C ARG A 111 -6.45 1.48 10.36
N PHE A 112 -5.57 1.24 9.41
CA PHE A 112 -4.36 0.43 9.61
C PHE A 112 -3.20 1.33 10.02
N LYS A 113 -2.19 0.74 10.61
CA LYS A 113 -0.91 1.38 10.91
C LYS A 113 0.17 0.69 10.10
N LEU A 114 0.88 1.45 9.30
CA LEU A 114 2.00 0.99 8.50
C LEU A 114 3.28 1.43 9.19
N HIS A 115 4.06 0.45 9.63
CA HIS A 115 5.40 0.66 10.19
C HIS A 115 6.41 0.43 9.07
N LEU A 116 7.35 1.34 8.94
CA LEU A 116 8.38 1.35 7.90
C LEU A 116 9.75 1.31 8.55
N LEU A 117 10.65 0.52 8.00
CA LEU A 117 12.07 0.53 8.31
C LEU A 117 12.80 1.06 7.07
N CYS A 118 13.50 2.18 7.22
CA CYS A 118 14.28 2.79 6.15
C CYS A 118 15.75 2.89 6.55
N ASN A 119 16.66 2.78 5.58
CA ASN A 119 18.07 3.04 5.80
C ASN A 119 18.38 4.54 5.75
N GLU A 120 19.64 4.92 5.96
CA GLU A 120 20.12 6.31 5.93
C GLU A 120 19.95 7.00 4.59
N LYS A 121 19.81 6.23 3.50
CA LYS A 121 19.56 6.76 2.16
C LYS A 121 18.07 7.00 1.89
N GLY A 122 17.19 6.63 2.84
CA GLY A 122 15.75 6.70 2.68
C GLY A 122 15.15 5.56 1.87
N GLU A 123 15.91 4.49 1.61
CA GLU A 123 15.40 3.31 0.93
C GLU A 123 14.61 2.43 1.93
N LEU A 124 13.50 1.88 1.48
CA LEU A 124 12.68 0.99 2.30
C LEU A 124 13.39 -0.35 2.47
N VAL A 125 13.67 -0.73 3.71
CA VAL A 125 14.31 -2.02 4.06
C VAL A 125 13.26 -3.07 4.40
N ASN A 126 12.25 -2.70 5.19
CA ASN A 126 11.15 -3.59 5.56
C ASN A 126 9.89 -2.80 5.92
N PHE A 127 8.74 -3.46 5.95
CA PHE A 127 7.51 -2.87 6.45
C PHE A 127 6.60 -3.91 7.11
N VAL A 128 5.79 -3.45 8.06
CA VAL A 128 4.76 -4.25 8.73
C VAL A 128 3.46 -3.46 8.78
N LEU A 129 2.36 -4.12 8.43
CA LEU A 129 1.02 -3.55 8.53
C LEU A 129 0.33 -4.13 9.77
N THR A 130 -0.08 -3.26 10.68
CA THR A 130 -0.77 -3.64 11.92
C THR A 130 -2.14 -3.01 12.06
N ARG A 131 -2.87 -3.43 13.06
CA ARG A 131 -4.10 -2.76 13.49
C ARG A 131 -3.75 -1.40 14.11
N ALA A 132 -4.69 -0.47 14.05
CA ALA A 132 -4.48 0.91 14.50
C ALA A 132 -4.14 1.09 15.99
N ASN A 133 -4.48 0.10 16.82
CA ASN A 133 -4.25 0.12 18.26
C ASN A 133 -2.88 -0.43 18.69
N VAL A 134 -2.07 -0.90 17.76
CA VAL A 134 -0.72 -1.40 18.07
C VAL A 134 0.23 -0.22 18.25
N ASP A 135 0.98 -0.25 19.35
CA ASP A 135 1.98 0.78 19.67
C ASP A 135 3.20 0.65 18.74
N ASP A 136 3.84 1.79 18.41
CA ASP A 136 5.08 1.81 17.61
C ASP A 136 6.25 1.14 18.31
N ARG A 137 6.20 1.09 19.65
CA ARG A 137 7.21 0.46 20.51
C ARG A 137 6.91 -1.01 20.83
N ASN A 138 5.92 -1.60 20.16
CA ASN A 138 5.60 -3.00 20.36
C ASN A 138 6.79 -3.87 19.93
N GLU A 139 7.26 -4.72 20.84
CA GLU A 139 8.44 -5.57 20.66
C GLU A 139 8.29 -6.52 19.48
N ASP A 140 7.10 -7.10 19.27
CA ASP A 140 6.84 -8.02 18.16
C ASP A 140 6.92 -7.29 16.80
N VAL A 141 6.46 -6.03 16.75
CA VAL A 141 6.53 -5.20 15.53
C VAL A 141 7.99 -4.86 15.23
N ILE A 142 8.74 -4.44 16.25
CA ILE A 142 10.16 -4.11 16.10
C ILE A 142 10.94 -5.36 15.69
N ALA A 143 10.74 -6.49 16.36
CA ALA A 143 11.38 -7.75 16.01
C ALA A 143 11.09 -8.15 14.55
N THR A 144 9.82 -8.07 14.11
CA THR A 144 9.44 -8.40 12.74
C THR A 144 10.05 -7.44 11.71
N LEU A 145 10.17 -6.15 12.04
CA LEU A 145 10.80 -5.15 11.17
C LEU A 145 12.30 -5.40 11.02
N THR A 146 12.96 -5.77 12.11
CA THR A 146 14.43 -5.91 12.17
C THR A 146 14.92 -7.31 11.80
N ASP A 147 14.07 -8.33 11.83
CA ASP A 147 14.43 -9.72 11.54
C ASP A 147 15.15 -9.92 10.20
N LYS A 148 14.79 -9.14 9.19
CA LYS A 148 15.45 -9.14 7.88
C LYS A 148 16.56 -8.09 7.73
N ALA A 149 16.61 -7.11 8.63
CA ALA A 149 17.57 -6.02 8.54
C ALA A 149 18.97 -6.43 8.98
N PHE A 150 19.06 -7.39 9.89
CA PHE A 150 20.32 -7.79 10.48
C PHE A 150 20.90 -9.08 9.91
N GLY A 151 20.28 -9.65 8.83
CA GLY A 151 20.78 -10.87 8.22
C GLY A 151 21.00 -11.99 9.26
N ASN A 152 20.86 -13.24 8.92
CA ASN A 152 21.25 -14.33 9.83
C ASN A 152 22.70 -14.08 10.30
N LEU A 153 22.84 -13.68 11.56
CA LEU A 153 24.12 -13.75 12.26
C LEU A 153 24.52 -15.21 12.45
#